data_296e283073a32c2e4beb32c14b034270
#
_entry.id   296e283073a32c2e4beb32c14b034270
#
_cell.length_a   1.000
_cell.length_b   1.000
_cell.length_c   1.000
_cell.angle_alpha   90.00
_cell.angle_beta   90.00
_cell.angle_gamma   90.00
#
_symmetry.space_group_name_H-M   'P 1'
#
loop_
_entity.id
_entity.type
_entity.pdbx_description
1 polymer ?
#
loop_
_entity_poly.entity_id
_entity_poly.type
_entity_poly.pdbx_seq_one_letter_code
_entity_poly.pdbx_strand_id
1 'polypeptide(L)'
;MPKVKVALMTGTGQGIGKGCAIEMANAGYKVSLMSPSMRSIELADELGGIGRQGSVLDNADLQAMVNATMEKYGRIDAVVSNMGHGGGVPQAIKTVGFDPDFDGPLLELSDELWHESLDMYVLNVVKLSRIVTPIMIEQGGGSFVNISSMNTVEPRAPYPMSMLRGALHSFSKLFGDRYARHNINMNNLMTGFCENVNLSEIARKSIPAQRPAKFEEIGQACVFLASEGARYINGQNILSDGGMNRAVR
;
A
#
# COMPACT_ATOMS: atom_id res chain seq x y z
N MET A 1 25.38 1.51 18.66
CA MET A 1 24.65 2.37 17.73
C MET A 1 23.32 1.71 17.41
N PRO A 2 22.19 2.41 17.35
CA PRO A 2 20.94 1.80 16.90
C PRO A 2 21.14 1.23 15.49
N LYS A 3 20.64 0.02 15.26
CA LYS A 3 20.71 -0.60 13.92
C LYS A 3 19.86 0.23 12.97
N VAL A 4 20.41 0.57 11.81
CA VAL A 4 19.67 1.27 10.74
C VAL A 4 18.56 0.34 10.26
N LYS A 5 17.32 0.83 10.24
CA LYS A 5 16.15 0.08 9.78
C LYS A 5 16.07 0.09 8.25
N VAL A 6 15.50 -0.96 7.68
CA VAL A 6 15.35 -1.15 6.23
C VAL A 6 13.90 -1.34 5.87
N ALA A 7 13.42 -0.59 4.87
CA ALA A 7 12.09 -0.71 4.29
C ALA A 7 12.16 -1.26 2.86
N LEU A 8 11.51 -2.37 2.61
CA LEU A 8 11.30 -2.96 1.30
C LEU A 8 9.92 -2.52 0.79
N MET A 9 9.86 -1.87 -0.39
CA MET A 9 8.66 -1.20 -0.84
C MET A 9 8.35 -1.48 -2.30
N THR A 10 7.10 -1.76 -2.60
CA THR A 10 6.61 -2.00 -3.96
C THR A 10 5.75 -0.84 -4.47
N GLY A 11 5.64 -0.69 -5.80
CA GLY A 11 4.82 0.35 -6.42
C GLY A 11 5.30 1.78 -6.16
N THR A 12 6.62 2.00 -6.09
CA THR A 12 7.22 3.25 -5.61
C THR A 12 7.56 4.26 -6.71
N GLY A 13 7.32 3.94 -7.98
CA GLY A 13 7.74 4.80 -9.09
C GLY A 13 7.02 6.16 -9.18
N GLN A 14 5.87 6.32 -8.53
CA GLN A 14 5.08 7.56 -8.54
C GLN A 14 3.99 7.55 -7.45
N GLY A 15 3.30 8.68 -7.30
CA GLY A 15 2.09 8.80 -6.48
C GLY A 15 2.33 8.46 -5.02
N ILE A 16 1.38 7.76 -4.40
CA ILE A 16 1.41 7.37 -2.98
C ILE A 16 2.68 6.58 -2.66
N GLY A 17 3.08 5.62 -3.51
CA GLY A 17 4.28 4.82 -3.25
C GLY A 17 5.56 5.65 -3.23
N LYS A 18 5.68 6.65 -4.12
CA LYS A 18 6.79 7.62 -4.09
C LYS A 18 6.77 8.44 -2.79
N GLY A 19 5.59 8.96 -2.40
CA GLY A 19 5.45 9.70 -1.15
C GLY A 19 5.83 8.87 0.08
N CYS A 20 5.36 7.62 0.16
CA CYS A 20 5.76 6.70 1.22
C CYS A 20 7.27 6.43 1.24
N ALA A 21 7.91 6.26 0.07
CA ALA A 21 9.35 6.01 0.00
C ALA A 21 10.17 7.20 0.51
N ILE A 22 9.78 8.42 0.15
CA ILE A 22 10.40 9.67 0.62
C ILE A 22 10.27 9.78 2.15
N GLU A 23 9.06 9.59 2.69
CA GLU A 23 8.84 9.72 4.13
C GLU A 23 9.53 8.62 4.94
N MET A 24 9.60 7.38 4.43
CA MET A 24 10.38 6.31 5.06
C MET A 24 11.87 6.66 5.10
N ALA A 25 12.43 7.21 4.01
CA ALA A 25 13.81 7.67 3.97
C ALA A 25 14.06 8.83 4.96
N ASN A 26 13.16 9.83 5.00
CA ASN A 26 13.20 10.95 5.94
C ASN A 26 13.16 10.48 7.41
N ALA A 27 12.43 9.40 7.68
CA ALA A 27 12.38 8.76 9.00
C ALA A 27 13.63 7.88 9.32
N GLY A 28 14.64 7.88 8.45
CA GLY A 28 15.91 7.20 8.66
C GLY A 28 15.97 5.73 8.21
N TYR A 29 14.96 5.25 7.49
CA TYR A 29 15.03 3.92 6.89
C TYR A 29 15.94 3.94 5.66
N LYS A 30 16.73 2.89 5.47
CA LYS A 30 17.27 2.56 4.15
C LYS A 30 16.15 1.94 3.33
N VAL A 31 15.99 2.41 2.10
CA VAL A 31 14.89 2.00 1.24
C VAL A 31 15.35 1.05 0.14
N SER A 32 14.55 0.01 -0.09
CA SER A 32 14.68 -0.91 -1.22
C SER A 32 13.39 -0.83 -2.03
N LEU A 33 13.45 -0.29 -3.24
CA LEU A 33 12.31 0.15 -4.01
C LEU A 33 12.11 -0.69 -5.28
N MET A 34 10.86 -1.06 -5.60
CA MET A 34 10.53 -1.76 -6.82
C MET A 34 9.26 -1.19 -7.48
N SER A 35 9.29 -1.08 -8.80
CA SER A 35 8.12 -0.84 -9.64
C SER A 35 8.37 -1.34 -11.06
N PRO A 36 7.32 -1.47 -11.90
CA PRO A 36 7.51 -1.87 -13.31
C PRO A 36 8.30 -0.86 -14.15
N SER A 37 8.51 0.36 -13.66
CA SER A 37 9.25 1.41 -14.38
C SER A 37 10.61 1.67 -13.74
N MET A 38 11.51 2.29 -14.51
CA MET A 38 12.84 2.73 -14.05
C MET A 38 12.78 3.79 -12.93
N ARG A 39 11.64 4.48 -12.77
CA ARG A 39 11.45 5.54 -11.76
C ARG A 39 11.75 5.09 -10.32
N SER A 40 11.57 3.81 -9.99
CA SER A 40 11.93 3.30 -8.66
C SER A 40 13.43 3.23 -8.45
N ILE A 41 14.21 3.02 -9.52
CA ILE A 41 15.68 3.04 -9.47
C ILE A 41 16.15 4.49 -9.27
N GLU A 42 15.67 5.41 -10.11
CA GLU A 42 15.98 6.83 -10.03
C GLU A 42 15.66 7.39 -8.62
N LEU A 43 14.48 7.09 -8.09
CA LEU A 43 14.10 7.50 -6.75
C LEU A 43 14.97 6.86 -5.65
N ALA A 44 15.34 5.59 -5.80
CA ALA A 44 16.20 4.92 -4.84
C ALA A 44 17.59 5.55 -4.80
N ASP A 45 18.14 5.92 -5.96
CA ASP A 45 19.43 6.62 -6.06
C ASP A 45 19.37 7.99 -5.37
N GLU A 46 18.31 8.76 -5.60
CA GLU A 46 18.06 10.04 -4.92
C GLU A 46 18.01 9.89 -3.39
N LEU A 47 17.42 8.79 -2.89
CA LEU A 47 17.25 8.52 -1.46
C LEU A 47 18.41 7.73 -0.83
N GLY A 48 19.46 7.41 -1.60
CA GLY A 48 20.62 6.62 -1.12
C GLY A 48 20.25 5.17 -0.77
N GLY A 49 19.25 4.62 -1.45
CA GLY A 49 18.73 3.27 -1.29
C GLY A 49 19.22 2.29 -2.35
N ILE A 50 18.39 1.31 -2.68
CA ILE A 50 18.51 0.45 -3.87
C ILE A 50 17.17 0.41 -4.60
N GLY A 51 17.22 0.40 -5.91
CA GLY A 51 16.05 0.32 -6.77
C GLY A 51 16.14 -0.87 -7.71
N ARG A 52 14.98 -1.41 -8.06
CA ARG A 52 14.85 -2.48 -9.04
C ARG A 52 13.62 -2.26 -9.92
N GLN A 53 13.77 -2.48 -11.21
CA GLN A 53 12.62 -2.65 -12.09
C GLN A 53 12.09 -4.08 -11.93
N GLY A 54 10.79 -4.22 -11.74
CA GLY A 54 10.16 -5.55 -11.58
C GLY A 54 8.67 -5.43 -11.32
N SER A 55 7.98 -6.56 -11.49
CA SER A 55 6.54 -6.71 -11.29
C SER A 55 6.23 -7.48 -10.01
N VAL A 56 5.26 -7.03 -9.25
CA VAL A 56 4.74 -7.77 -8.09
C VAL A 56 3.92 -9.00 -8.49
N LEU A 57 3.56 -9.12 -9.75
CA LEU A 57 2.89 -10.29 -10.31
C LEU A 57 3.90 -11.42 -10.56
N ASP A 58 5.19 -11.10 -10.69
CA ASP A 58 6.27 -12.07 -10.92
C ASP A 58 6.96 -12.46 -9.60
N ASN A 59 6.92 -13.75 -9.28
CA ASN A 59 7.57 -14.30 -8.09
C ASN A 59 9.11 -14.16 -8.14
N ALA A 60 9.71 -14.23 -9.32
CA ALA A 60 11.16 -14.10 -9.47
C ALA A 60 11.60 -12.66 -9.17
N ASP A 61 10.83 -11.67 -9.59
CA ASP A 61 11.10 -10.27 -9.28
C ASP A 61 10.99 -9.97 -7.78
N LEU A 62 9.95 -10.51 -7.12
CA LEU A 62 9.79 -10.38 -5.67
C LEU A 62 10.97 -11.03 -4.92
N GLN A 63 11.36 -12.24 -5.31
CA GLN A 63 12.50 -12.93 -4.69
C GLN A 63 13.81 -12.18 -4.92
N ALA A 64 14.04 -11.69 -6.15
CA ALA A 64 15.24 -10.95 -6.49
C ALA A 64 15.35 -9.61 -5.72
N MET A 65 14.21 -8.92 -5.50
CA MET A 65 14.17 -7.72 -4.67
C MET A 65 14.55 -8.02 -3.21
N VAL A 66 13.99 -9.10 -2.63
CA VAL A 66 14.32 -9.52 -1.26
C VAL A 66 15.80 -9.90 -1.17
N ASN A 67 16.31 -10.68 -2.11
CA ASN A 67 17.71 -11.10 -2.12
C ASN A 67 18.67 -9.90 -2.17
N ALA A 68 18.43 -8.94 -3.08
CA ALA A 68 19.22 -7.72 -3.19
C ALA A 68 19.19 -6.87 -1.90
N THR A 69 18.00 -6.82 -1.24
CA THR A 69 17.87 -6.11 0.03
C THR A 69 18.68 -6.78 1.13
N MET A 70 18.61 -8.10 1.22
CA MET A 70 19.35 -8.88 2.22
C MET A 70 20.85 -8.85 1.97
N GLU A 71 21.30 -8.92 0.72
CA GLU A 71 22.71 -8.81 0.35
C GLU A 71 23.28 -7.45 0.78
N LYS A 72 22.55 -6.37 0.51
CA LYS A 72 23.06 -5.01 0.81
C LYS A 72 22.95 -4.63 2.28
N TYR A 73 21.85 -4.99 2.93
CA TYR A 73 21.52 -4.47 4.27
C TYR A 73 21.44 -5.53 5.37
N GLY A 74 21.31 -6.81 5.02
CA GLY A 74 21.24 -7.93 5.95
C GLY A 74 19.96 -7.99 6.79
N ARG A 75 18.94 -7.16 6.47
CA ARG A 75 17.69 -7.08 7.24
C ARG A 75 16.54 -6.45 6.46
N ILE A 76 15.31 -6.68 6.90
CA ILE A 76 14.09 -6.03 6.43
C ILE A 76 13.20 -5.77 7.65
N ASP A 77 13.03 -4.50 8.04
CA ASP A 77 12.25 -4.10 9.21
C ASP A 77 10.82 -3.72 8.88
N ALA A 78 10.61 -3.22 7.67
CA ALA A 78 9.29 -2.88 7.16
C ALA A 78 9.11 -3.36 5.72
N VAL A 79 7.91 -3.83 5.41
CA VAL A 79 7.45 -4.06 4.05
C VAL A 79 6.28 -3.13 3.78
N VAL A 80 6.37 -2.31 2.73
CA VAL A 80 5.28 -1.44 2.29
C VAL A 80 4.79 -1.92 0.93
N SER A 81 3.62 -2.53 0.93
CA SER A 81 2.97 -3.00 -0.29
C SER A 81 2.03 -1.91 -0.82
N ASN A 82 2.46 -1.19 -1.86
CA ASN A 82 1.65 -0.19 -2.52
C ASN A 82 1.32 -0.65 -3.92
N MET A 83 0.05 -0.96 -4.15
CA MET A 83 -0.47 -1.44 -5.42
C MET A 83 -1.61 -0.55 -5.86
N GLY A 84 -1.47 0.09 -6.99
CA GLY A 84 -2.46 0.93 -7.62
C GLY A 84 -2.79 0.46 -9.02
N HIS A 85 -4.05 0.53 -9.41
CA HIS A 85 -4.41 0.45 -10.81
C HIS A 85 -4.06 1.76 -11.51
N GLY A 86 -3.25 1.65 -12.56
CA GLY A 86 -3.06 2.75 -13.51
C GLY A 86 -4.20 2.91 -14.50
N GLY A 87 -5.29 2.14 -14.40
CA GLY A 87 -6.32 2.08 -15.42
C GLY A 87 -7.67 2.60 -14.94
N GLY A 88 -8.25 3.50 -15.71
CA GLY A 88 -9.69 3.72 -15.72
C GLY A 88 -10.27 4.64 -14.65
N VAL A 89 -9.48 5.49 -14.00
CA VAL A 89 -10.06 6.56 -13.19
C VAL A 89 -10.77 7.55 -14.12
N PRO A 90 -12.07 7.83 -13.91
CA PRO A 90 -12.76 8.87 -14.67
C PRO A 90 -11.97 10.19 -14.68
N GLN A 91 -11.98 10.95 -15.77
CA GLN A 91 -11.24 12.19 -15.88
C GLN A 91 -11.54 13.19 -14.76
N ALA A 92 -12.73 13.15 -14.20
CA ALA A 92 -13.11 13.90 -13.02
C ALA A 92 -14.11 13.10 -12.17
N ILE A 93 -13.84 13.03 -10.87
CA ILE A 93 -14.80 12.49 -9.90
C ILE A 93 -15.86 13.55 -9.63
N LYS A 94 -17.10 13.30 -10.04
CA LYS A 94 -18.22 14.24 -9.87
C LYS A 94 -18.78 14.22 -8.45
N THR A 95 -18.88 13.03 -7.86
CA THR A 95 -19.39 12.81 -6.51
C THR A 95 -18.41 11.94 -5.71
N VAL A 96 -18.44 12.04 -4.39
CA VAL A 96 -17.66 11.13 -3.52
C VAL A 96 -18.52 10.09 -2.82
N GLY A 97 -19.83 10.16 -3.02
CA GLY A 97 -20.83 9.21 -2.52
C GLY A 97 -21.39 8.33 -3.62
N PHE A 98 -22.61 7.88 -3.40
CA PHE A 98 -23.41 7.18 -4.41
C PHE A 98 -23.71 8.11 -5.59
N ASP A 99 -23.48 7.60 -6.79
CA ASP A 99 -23.79 8.28 -8.04
C ASP A 99 -24.91 7.50 -8.75
N PRO A 100 -26.16 7.99 -8.76
CA PRO A 100 -27.28 7.28 -9.38
C PRO A 100 -27.18 7.21 -10.90
N ASP A 101 -26.38 8.08 -11.52
CA ASP A 101 -26.20 8.16 -12.97
C ASP A 101 -24.99 7.37 -13.46
N PHE A 102 -24.30 6.65 -12.55
CA PHE A 102 -23.15 5.84 -12.94
C PHE A 102 -23.61 4.52 -13.55
N ASP A 103 -23.29 4.31 -14.82
CA ASP A 103 -23.62 3.15 -15.65
C ASP A 103 -22.39 2.34 -16.12
N GLY A 104 -21.25 2.50 -15.45
CA GLY A 104 -20.03 1.79 -15.78
C GLY A 104 -20.12 0.27 -15.55
N PRO A 105 -19.21 -0.51 -16.16
CA PRO A 105 -19.28 -1.97 -16.18
C PRO A 105 -19.11 -2.57 -14.78
N LEU A 106 -19.86 -3.61 -14.48
CA LEU A 106 -19.72 -4.46 -13.30
C LEU A 106 -19.76 -5.95 -13.68
N LEU A 107 -20.82 -6.40 -14.32
CA LEU A 107 -20.96 -7.81 -14.73
C LEU A 107 -20.27 -8.11 -16.07
N GLU A 108 -19.94 -7.09 -16.83
CA GLU A 108 -19.22 -7.14 -18.10
C GLU A 108 -17.68 -7.22 -17.93
N LEU A 109 -17.22 -7.13 -16.68
CA LEU A 109 -15.78 -7.26 -16.39
C LEU A 109 -15.35 -8.71 -16.60
N SER A 110 -14.27 -8.93 -17.38
CA SER A 110 -13.83 -10.26 -17.73
C SER A 110 -13.20 -11.03 -16.55
N ASP A 111 -13.24 -12.37 -16.64
CA ASP A 111 -12.62 -13.23 -15.63
C ASP A 111 -11.10 -12.99 -15.53
N GLU A 112 -10.43 -12.67 -16.65
CA GLU A 112 -9.01 -12.34 -16.68
C GLU A 112 -8.71 -11.11 -15.84
N LEU A 113 -9.56 -10.06 -15.93
CA LEU A 113 -9.40 -8.85 -15.14
C LEU A 113 -9.62 -9.13 -13.64
N TRP A 114 -10.58 -10.00 -13.30
CA TRP A 114 -10.80 -10.45 -11.92
C TRP A 114 -9.57 -11.19 -11.37
N HIS A 115 -9.00 -12.13 -12.13
CA HIS A 115 -7.83 -12.89 -11.72
C HIS A 115 -6.58 -11.99 -11.59
N GLU A 116 -6.32 -11.12 -12.56
CA GLU A 116 -5.21 -10.15 -12.49
C GLU A 116 -5.35 -9.23 -11.29
N SER A 117 -6.57 -8.75 -11.02
CA SER A 117 -6.83 -7.89 -9.87
C SER A 117 -6.65 -8.62 -8.55
N LEU A 118 -7.03 -9.89 -8.46
CA LEU A 118 -6.77 -10.73 -7.29
C LEU A 118 -5.26 -10.90 -7.05
N ASP A 119 -4.51 -11.21 -8.10
CA ASP A 119 -3.05 -11.29 -8.03
C ASP A 119 -2.45 -9.96 -7.57
N MET A 120 -2.91 -8.85 -8.14
CA MET A 120 -2.39 -7.52 -7.87
C MET A 120 -2.74 -7.01 -6.46
N TYR A 121 -3.95 -7.24 -5.96
CA TYR A 121 -4.37 -6.66 -4.68
C TYR A 121 -4.17 -7.56 -3.48
N VAL A 122 -4.10 -8.88 -3.68
CA VAL A 122 -4.07 -9.85 -2.59
C VAL A 122 -2.85 -10.74 -2.65
N LEU A 123 -2.69 -11.49 -3.75
CA LEU A 123 -1.71 -12.57 -3.80
C LEU A 123 -0.26 -12.06 -3.82
N ASN A 124 0.00 -10.88 -4.35
CA ASN A 124 1.34 -10.28 -4.25
C ASN A 124 1.79 -10.09 -2.79
N VAL A 125 0.88 -9.64 -1.91
CA VAL A 125 1.18 -9.47 -0.48
C VAL A 125 1.39 -10.83 0.18
N VAL A 126 0.55 -11.83 -0.15
CA VAL A 126 0.73 -13.20 0.34
C VAL A 126 2.08 -13.78 -0.10
N LYS A 127 2.45 -13.61 -1.38
CA LYS A 127 3.72 -14.06 -1.94
C LYS A 127 4.91 -13.41 -1.24
N LEU A 128 4.88 -12.08 -1.10
CA LEU A 128 5.95 -11.33 -0.43
C LEU A 128 6.05 -11.68 1.06
N SER A 129 4.91 -11.88 1.73
CA SER A 129 4.88 -12.32 3.13
C SER A 129 5.55 -13.69 3.32
N ARG A 130 5.36 -14.63 2.41
CA ARG A 130 6.01 -15.95 2.48
C ARG A 130 7.54 -15.84 2.45
N ILE A 131 8.07 -14.92 1.67
CA ILE A 131 9.52 -14.73 1.52
C ILE A 131 10.09 -13.97 2.73
N VAL A 132 9.42 -12.92 3.19
CA VAL A 132 9.97 -11.98 4.17
C VAL A 132 9.72 -12.41 5.62
N THR A 133 8.59 -13.08 5.92
CA THR A 133 8.24 -13.44 7.31
C THR A 133 9.30 -14.32 7.99
N PRO A 134 9.91 -15.33 7.39
CA PRO A 134 11.01 -16.08 8.00
C PRO A 134 12.19 -15.18 8.40
N ILE A 135 12.56 -14.24 7.53
CA ILE A 135 13.63 -13.27 7.80
C ILE A 135 13.27 -12.40 9.02
N MET A 136 12.03 -11.90 9.07
CA MET A 136 11.56 -11.10 10.20
C MET A 136 11.52 -11.90 11.52
N ILE A 137 11.19 -13.18 11.49
CA ILE A 137 11.23 -14.06 12.68
C ILE A 137 12.67 -14.17 13.20
N GLU A 138 13.63 -14.47 12.32
CA GLU A 138 15.03 -14.63 12.69
C GLU A 138 15.65 -13.34 13.25
N GLN A 139 15.26 -12.17 12.73
CA GLN A 139 15.75 -10.88 13.20
C GLN A 139 15.01 -10.32 14.42
N GLY A 140 13.90 -10.95 14.88
CA GLY A 140 13.15 -10.60 16.08
C GLY A 140 11.96 -9.65 15.87
N GLY A 141 11.49 -9.48 14.65
CA GLY A 141 10.27 -8.72 14.37
C GLY A 141 10.32 -7.91 13.07
N GLY A 142 9.19 -7.28 12.75
CA GLY A 142 9.03 -6.44 11.56
C GLY A 142 7.59 -5.95 11.41
N SER A 143 7.34 -5.12 10.42
CA SER A 143 6.02 -4.56 10.12
C SER A 143 5.68 -4.70 8.65
N PHE A 144 4.44 -5.08 8.36
CA PHE A 144 3.85 -4.97 7.02
C PHE A 144 2.82 -3.84 7.02
N VAL A 145 2.91 -2.93 6.06
CA VAL A 145 1.94 -1.86 5.82
C VAL A 145 1.44 -2.00 4.39
N ASN A 146 0.16 -2.33 4.24
CA ASN A 146 -0.47 -2.44 2.94
C ASN A 146 -1.22 -1.16 2.63
N ILE A 147 -0.86 -0.48 1.56
CA ILE A 147 -1.63 0.67 1.08
C ILE A 147 -2.89 0.14 0.40
N SER A 148 -4.01 0.46 1.01
CA SER A 148 -5.34 0.00 0.63
C SER A 148 -6.23 1.18 0.24
N SER A 149 -7.53 0.97 0.12
CA SER A 149 -8.48 1.98 -0.29
C SER A 149 -9.69 2.02 0.66
N MET A 150 -10.20 3.21 0.94
CA MET A 150 -11.48 3.39 1.61
C MET A 150 -12.64 2.72 0.87
N ASN A 151 -12.53 2.55 -0.46
CA ASN A 151 -13.54 1.86 -1.28
C ASN A 151 -13.71 0.38 -0.92
N THR A 152 -12.84 -0.18 -0.09
CA THR A 152 -12.98 -1.55 0.43
C THR A 152 -14.10 -1.64 1.46
N VAL A 153 -14.30 -0.59 2.24
CA VAL A 153 -15.26 -0.54 3.35
C VAL A 153 -16.53 0.23 3.00
N GLU A 154 -16.43 1.05 1.98
CA GLU A 154 -17.54 1.77 1.35
C GLU A 154 -17.40 1.64 -0.16
N PRO A 155 -17.82 0.49 -0.74
CA PRO A 155 -17.65 0.22 -2.16
C PRO A 155 -18.32 1.27 -3.03
N ARG A 156 -17.64 1.64 -4.12
CA ARG A 156 -18.13 2.63 -5.09
C ARG A 156 -18.03 2.06 -6.48
N ALA A 157 -19.09 2.23 -7.25
CA ALA A 157 -19.25 1.67 -8.57
C ALA A 157 -18.09 1.98 -9.55
N PRO A 158 -17.45 3.18 -9.55
CA PRO A 158 -16.29 3.45 -10.39
C PRO A 158 -15.04 2.62 -10.09
N TYR A 159 -15.04 1.86 -8.98
CA TYR A 159 -13.86 1.12 -8.51
C TYR A 159 -14.22 -0.32 -8.10
N PRO A 160 -14.85 -1.13 -8.99
CA PRO A 160 -15.37 -2.43 -8.62
C PRO A 160 -14.28 -3.37 -8.09
N MET A 161 -13.08 -3.35 -8.66
CA MET A 161 -11.98 -4.21 -8.22
C MET A 161 -11.46 -3.90 -6.82
N SER A 162 -11.75 -2.71 -6.27
CA SER A 162 -11.33 -2.35 -4.90
C SER A 162 -11.92 -3.24 -3.82
N MET A 163 -13.04 -3.92 -4.09
CA MET A 163 -13.64 -4.86 -3.15
C MET A 163 -12.74 -6.07 -2.86
N LEU A 164 -11.88 -6.48 -3.79
CA LEU A 164 -10.91 -7.57 -3.58
C LEU A 164 -9.93 -7.26 -2.45
N ARG A 165 -9.68 -5.99 -2.15
CA ARG A 165 -8.86 -5.58 -1.00
C ARG A 165 -9.47 -6.00 0.34
N GLY A 166 -10.77 -6.33 0.39
CA GLY A 166 -11.42 -6.92 1.55
C GLY A 166 -10.83 -8.30 1.92
N ALA A 167 -10.45 -9.08 0.92
CA ALA A 167 -9.73 -10.34 1.14
C ALA A 167 -8.33 -10.09 1.73
N LEU A 168 -7.62 -9.04 1.28
CA LEU A 168 -6.35 -8.62 1.88
C LEU A 168 -6.54 -8.19 3.34
N HIS A 169 -7.61 -7.46 3.67
CA HIS A 169 -7.91 -7.04 5.03
C HIS A 169 -8.11 -8.25 5.95
N SER A 170 -8.88 -9.24 5.49
CA SER A 170 -9.08 -10.50 6.22
C SER A 170 -7.77 -11.28 6.37
N PHE A 171 -6.95 -11.34 5.30
CA PHE A 171 -5.62 -11.94 5.36
C PHE A 171 -4.72 -11.26 6.40
N SER A 172 -4.72 -9.92 6.43
CA SER A 172 -3.92 -9.15 7.39
C SER A 172 -4.30 -9.47 8.84
N LYS A 173 -5.59 -9.70 9.11
CA LYS A 173 -6.06 -10.12 10.43
C LYS A 173 -5.55 -11.51 10.79
N LEU A 174 -5.71 -12.49 9.89
CA LEU A 174 -5.21 -13.85 10.10
C LEU A 174 -3.68 -13.89 10.24
N PHE A 175 -2.98 -13.06 9.47
CA PHE A 175 -1.53 -12.92 9.58
C PHE A 175 -1.13 -12.37 10.96
N GLY A 176 -1.80 -11.31 11.41
CA GLY A 176 -1.58 -10.73 12.73
C GLY A 176 -1.80 -11.74 13.85
N ASP A 177 -2.89 -12.49 13.81
CA ASP A 177 -3.19 -13.54 14.81
C ASP A 177 -2.08 -14.62 14.88
N ARG A 178 -1.50 -14.95 13.73
CA ARG A 178 -0.45 -15.97 13.62
C ARG A 178 0.93 -15.49 14.08
N TYR A 179 1.32 -14.28 13.68
CA TYR A 179 2.71 -13.82 13.75
C TYR A 179 2.97 -12.71 14.80
N ALA A 180 1.95 -12.21 15.51
CA ALA A 180 2.13 -11.24 16.58
C ALA A 180 3.09 -11.71 17.67
N ARG A 181 3.08 -13.00 18.02
CA ARG A 181 4.02 -13.60 18.99
C ARG A 181 5.49 -13.51 18.60
N HIS A 182 5.78 -13.26 17.32
CA HIS A 182 7.13 -13.04 16.78
C HIS A 182 7.45 -11.56 16.63
N ASN A 183 6.65 -10.67 17.24
CA ASN A 183 6.78 -9.22 17.11
C ASN A 183 6.67 -8.74 15.65
N ILE A 184 5.79 -9.40 14.86
CA ILE A 184 5.50 -9.03 13.47
C ILE A 184 4.03 -8.61 13.41
N ASN A 185 3.78 -7.41 12.88
CA ASN A 185 2.45 -6.90 12.64
C ASN A 185 2.18 -6.68 11.15
N MET A 186 0.91 -6.70 10.77
CA MET A 186 0.45 -6.36 9.43
C MET A 186 -0.80 -5.50 9.54
N ASN A 187 -0.77 -4.31 8.96
CA ASN A 187 -1.89 -3.37 8.98
C ASN A 187 -2.17 -2.82 7.58
N ASN A 188 -3.40 -2.39 7.36
CA ASN A 188 -3.83 -1.80 6.10
C ASN A 188 -4.10 -0.31 6.31
N LEU A 189 -3.44 0.54 5.53
CA LEU A 189 -3.67 1.98 5.47
C LEU A 189 -4.62 2.27 4.31
N MET A 190 -5.87 2.51 4.63
CA MET A 190 -6.93 2.77 3.65
C MET A 190 -6.95 4.25 3.30
N THR A 191 -6.52 4.58 2.08
CA THR A 191 -6.47 5.97 1.63
C THR A 191 -7.79 6.42 1.01
N GLY A 192 -8.13 7.68 1.24
CA GLY A 192 -9.09 8.42 0.45
C GLY A 192 -8.52 8.88 -0.89
N PHE A 193 -9.09 9.93 -1.47
CA PHE A 193 -8.55 10.56 -2.67
C PHE A 193 -7.28 11.33 -2.33
N CYS A 194 -6.25 11.12 -3.16
CA CYS A 194 -4.99 11.83 -3.07
C CYS A 194 -4.85 12.86 -4.21
N GLU A 195 -3.87 13.72 -4.13
CA GLU A 195 -3.65 14.87 -5.01
C GLU A 195 -3.49 14.56 -6.51
N ASN A 196 -3.28 13.29 -6.88
CA ASN A 196 -3.27 12.84 -8.27
C ASN A 196 -4.66 12.62 -8.87
N VAL A 197 -5.72 12.73 -8.07
CA VAL A 197 -7.10 12.52 -8.53
C VAL A 197 -7.75 13.85 -8.85
N ASN A 198 -8.27 13.97 -10.08
CA ASN A 198 -9.02 15.16 -10.49
C ASN A 198 -10.43 15.12 -9.90
N LEU A 199 -10.65 15.89 -8.84
CA LEU A 199 -11.95 16.04 -8.18
C LEU A 199 -12.65 17.29 -8.68
N SER A 200 -13.96 17.18 -8.98
CA SER A 200 -14.80 18.36 -9.16
C SER A 200 -14.84 19.19 -7.88
N GLU A 201 -15.24 20.46 -7.98
CA GLU A 201 -15.37 21.31 -6.80
C GLU A 201 -16.42 20.76 -5.80
N ILE A 202 -17.52 20.21 -6.31
CA ILE A 202 -18.57 19.57 -5.52
C ILE A 202 -18.00 18.36 -4.78
N ALA A 203 -17.30 17.47 -5.49
CA ALA A 203 -16.67 16.30 -4.90
C ALA A 203 -15.65 16.68 -3.82
N ARG A 204 -14.83 17.70 -4.06
CA ARG A 204 -13.87 18.19 -3.08
C ARG A 204 -14.53 18.74 -1.82
N LYS A 205 -15.59 19.55 -1.98
CA LYS A 205 -16.35 20.13 -0.85
C LYS A 205 -17.11 19.09 -0.05
N SER A 206 -17.43 17.93 -0.62
CA SER A 206 -18.07 16.83 0.11
C SER A 206 -17.12 15.98 0.93
N ILE A 207 -15.80 16.17 0.81
CA ILE A 207 -14.81 15.64 1.74
C ILE A 207 -14.78 16.57 2.97
N PRO A 208 -14.92 16.09 4.22
CA PRO A 208 -14.86 16.97 5.40
C PRO A 208 -13.60 17.83 5.49
N ALA A 209 -12.43 17.28 5.11
CA ALA A 209 -11.19 18.04 5.00
C ALA A 209 -11.14 19.03 3.81
N GLN A 210 -12.14 19.02 2.91
CA GLN A 210 -12.33 19.88 1.74
C GLN A 210 -11.15 19.85 0.72
N ARG A 211 -10.35 18.81 0.76
CA ARG A 211 -9.21 18.59 -0.15
C ARG A 211 -8.84 17.12 -0.26
N PRO A 212 -8.16 16.72 -1.34
CA PRO A 212 -7.48 15.44 -1.36
C PRO A 212 -6.29 15.43 -0.38
N ALA A 213 -5.83 14.24 -0.01
CA ALA A 213 -4.61 14.07 0.77
C ALA A 213 -3.38 14.37 -0.09
N LYS A 214 -2.34 14.91 0.52
CA LYS A 214 -0.99 14.92 -0.06
C LYS A 214 -0.36 13.54 0.07
N PHE A 215 0.52 13.17 -0.83
CA PHE A 215 1.25 11.90 -0.74
C PHE A 215 2.13 11.83 0.52
N GLU A 216 2.67 12.95 0.96
CA GLU A 216 3.40 13.10 2.20
C GLU A 216 2.58 12.68 3.43
N GLU A 217 1.31 13.09 3.52
CA GLU A 217 0.43 12.75 4.65
C GLU A 217 0.19 11.24 4.74
N ILE A 218 0.04 10.57 3.60
CA ILE A 218 -0.07 9.11 3.55
C ILE A 218 1.27 8.46 3.93
N GLY A 219 2.39 9.03 3.44
CA GLY A 219 3.73 8.57 3.78
C GLY A 219 4.02 8.64 5.29
N GLN A 220 3.65 9.73 5.96
CA GLN A 220 3.80 9.90 7.42
C GLN A 220 2.99 8.89 8.21
N ALA A 221 1.73 8.62 7.79
CA ALA A 221 0.92 7.57 8.38
C ALA A 221 1.54 6.17 8.19
N CYS A 222 2.12 5.92 7.00
CA CYS A 222 2.84 4.70 6.70
C CYS A 222 4.07 4.53 7.62
N VAL A 223 4.86 5.58 7.83
CA VAL A 223 6.01 5.59 8.76
C VAL A 223 5.57 5.26 10.17
N PHE A 224 4.47 5.87 10.66
CA PHE A 224 3.94 5.55 11.99
C PHE A 224 3.59 4.07 12.10
N LEU A 225 2.86 3.50 11.14
CA LEU A 225 2.47 2.09 11.15
C LEU A 225 3.65 1.12 11.05
N ALA A 226 4.75 1.54 10.43
CA ALA A 226 6.00 0.78 10.35
C ALA A 226 6.88 0.94 11.61
N SER A 227 6.57 1.88 12.50
CA SER A 227 7.39 2.24 13.66
C SER A 227 7.13 1.36 14.89
N GLU A 228 8.00 1.49 15.90
CA GLU A 228 7.81 0.87 17.23
C GLU A 228 6.53 1.38 17.92
N GLY A 229 6.11 2.63 17.67
CA GLY A 229 4.91 3.21 18.24
C GLY A 229 3.61 2.50 17.83
N ALA A 230 3.64 1.76 16.71
CA ALA A 230 2.50 1.01 16.20
C ALA A 230 2.58 -0.50 16.51
N ARG A 231 3.52 -0.97 17.33
CA ARG A 231 3.73 -2.42 17.57
C ARG A 231 2.51 -3.14 18.16
N TYR A 232 1.66 -2.43 18.89
CA TYR A 232 0.43 -3.01 19.45
C TYR A 232 -0.78 -2.87 18.53
N ILE A 233 -0.61 -2.22 17.36
CA ILE A 233 -1.61 -2.14 16.29
C ILE A 233 -1.34 -3.31 15.33
N ASN A 234 -2.27 -4.26 15.24
CA ASN A 234 -2.07 -5.46 14.45
C ASN A 234 -3.38 -5.96 13.83
N GLY A 235 -3.35 -6.27 12.53
CA GLY A 235 -4.52 -6.73 11.78
C GLY A 235 -5.58 -5.65 11.62
N GLN A 236 -5.21 -4.36 11.64
CA GLN A 236 -6.14 -3.25 11.62
C GLN A 236 -6.25 -2.62 10.24
N ASN A 237 -7.42 -2.03 10.00
CA ASN A 237 -7.74 -1.26 8.81
C ASN A 237 -7.89 0.21 9.22
N ILE A 238 -6.92 1.04 8.87
CA ILE A 238 -6.82 2.42 9.34
C ILE A 238 -7.16 3.36 8.19
N LEU A 239 -8.18 4.20 8.38
CA LEU A 239 -8.62 5.20 7.41
C LEU A 239 -7.73 6.44 7.47
N SER A 240 -7.29 6.89 6.28
CA SER A 240 -6.64 8.17 6.03
C SER A 240 -7.33 8.83 4.84
N ASP A 241 -8.54 9.36 5.04
CA ASP A 241 -9.48 9.72 3.98
C ASP A 241 -10.09 11.12 4.12
N GLY A 242 -9.56 11.94 5.03
CA GLY A 242 -10.09 13.29 5.27
C GLY A 242 -11.48 13.31 5.89
N GLY A 243 -11.92 12.20 6.49
CA GLY A 243 -13.22 12.05 7.13
C GLY A 243 -14.35 11.66 6.16
N MET A 244 -14.01 11.15 4.96
CA MET A 244 -15.01 10.80 3.94
C MET A 244 -15.90 9.63 4.35
N ASN A 245 -15.31 8.57 4.88
CA ASN A 245 -16.04 7.36 5.26
C ASN A 245 -16.92 7.64 6.48
N ARG A 246 -18.17 7.21 6.43
CA ARG A 246 -19.18 7.44 7.48
C ARG A 246 -19.40 6.24 8.40
N ALA A 247 -18.81 5.08 8.09
CA ALA A 247 -18.95 3.90 8.92
C ALA A 247 -18.22 4.08 10.26
N VAL A 248 -18.93 3.89 11.36
CA VAL A 248 -18.36 3.75 12.69
C VAL A 248 -18.11 2.27 12.93
N ARG A 249 -16.88 1.88 13.26
CA ARG A 249 -16.46 0.49 13.44
C ARG A 249 -15.81 0.29 14.79
#